data_a6fa1b915106b7133c3322e1153e6e2f
#
_entry.id   a6fa1b915106b7133c3322e1153e6e2f
#
_cell.length_a   1.000
_cell.length_b   1.000
_cell.length_c   1.000
_cell.angle_alpha   90.00
_cell.angle_beta   90.00
_cell.angle_gamma   90.00
#
_symmetry.space_group_name_H-M   'P 1'
#
loop_
_entity.id
_entity.type
_entity.pdbx_description
1 polymer ?
#
loop_
_entity_poly.entity_id
_entity_poly.type
_entity_poly.pdbx_seq_one_letter_code
_entity_poly.pdbx_strand_id
1 'polypeptide(L)'
;MINIFEVNETNKMIEQENLDVRTITMGISLLDCIDSDLNACLDKIYKKITESAKDLVKTGEEIAQEFGVPIVNKRISVTPIALVGGAACKTPEDFAKIAEVMDKAAHEVGVNFIGGYTALVSKKMTKADEYLIRSIPEALACTERVCSSVNVGSTKTGLDMDAIRLMGKIVKDTAKLTADQDSLGCAKLVVFCNAPDDNPFMAGAFHGVTEGDAIINVGVSGPGVVKTALESVKEKDFGKVCETIKKTAFKITRVGQLVPV
;
A
#
# COMPACT_ATOMS: atom_id res chain seq x y z
N MET A 1 4.55 -14.58 -25.97
CA MET A 1 5.39 -13.90 -26.98
C MET A 1 4.78 -12.54 -27.25
N ILE A 2 5.47 -11.45 -26.92
CA ILE A 2 4.99 -10.08 -27.11
C ILE A 2 4.99 -9.77 -28.62
N ASN A 3 3.86 -9.32 -29.13
CA ASN A 3 3.71 -8.99 -30.56
C ASN A 3 4.11 -7.53 -30.79
N ILE A 4 4.77 -7.22 -31.91
CA ILE A 4 5.21 -5.86 -32.27
C ILE A 4 4.05 -4.84 -32.28
N PHE A 5 2.84 -5.28 -32.62
CA PHE A 5 1.65 -4.43 -32.54
C PHE A 5 1.31 -4.03 -31.08
N GLU A 6 1.53 -4.92 -30.14
CA GLU A 6 1.31 -4.68 -28.70
C GLU A 6 2.33 -3.70 -28.15
N VAL A 7 3.58 -3.81 -28.58
CA VAL A 7 4.66 -2.85 -28.23
C VAL A 7 4.32 -1.46 -28.76
N ASN A 8 3.92 -1.36 -30.04
CA ASN A 8 3.54 -0.08 -30.65
C ASN A 8 2.30 0.53 -29.97
N GLU A 9 1.31 -0.28 -29.60
CA GLU A 9 0.14 0.18 -28.87
C GLU A 9 0.50 0.70 -27.49
N THR A 10 1.38 0.00 -26.78
CA THR A 10 1.89 0.42 -25.47
C THR A 10 2.66 1.74 -25.56
N ASN A 11 3.56 1.87 -26.54
CA ASN A 11 4.30 3.11 -26.76
C ASN A 11 3.36 4.28 -27.04
N LYS A 12 2.33 4.08 -27.86
CA LYS A 12 1.32 5.11 -28.13
C LYS A 12 0.56 5.50 -26.86
N MET A 13 0.21 4.56 -26.00
CA MET A 13 -0.48 4.84 -24.74
C MET A 13 0.43 5.64 -23.78
N ILE A 14 1.72 5.36 -23.74
CA ILE A 14 2.69 6.08 -22.90
C ILE A 14 2.91 7.51 -23.46
N GLU A 15 3.23 7.64 -24.74
CA GLU A 15 3.63 8.92 -25.33
C GLU A 15 2.46 9.89 -25.57
N GLN A 16 1.27 9.36 -25.98
CA GLN A 16 0.13 10.18 -26.41
C GLN A 16 -1.01 10.20 -25.39
N GLU A 17 -1.18 9.12 -24.61
CA GLU A 17 -2.31 8.95 -23.70
C GLU A 17 -1.90 9.08 -22.22
N ASN A 18 -0.62 9.43 -21.93
CA ASN A 18 -0.07 9.61 -20.58
C ASN A 18 -0.31 8.41 -19.67
N LEU A 19 -0.13 7.19 -20.20
CA LEU A 19 -0.15 5.99 -19.38
C LEU A 19 1.15 5.90 -18.59
N ASP A 20 1.03 5.71 -17.28
CA ASP A 20 2.15 5.38 -16.40
C ASP A 20 1.81 4.17 -15.50
N VAL A 21 2.81 3.37 -15.17
CA VAL A 21 2.73 2.43 -14.06
C VAL A 21 2.98 3.21 -12.78
N ARG A 22 1.91 3.51 -12.07
CA ARG A 22 1.95 4.38 -10.91
C ARG A 22 2.78 3.79 -9.79
N THR A 23 2.66 2.47 -9.61
CA THR A 23 3.34 1.78 -8.52
C THR A 23 3.44 0.29 -8.78
N ILE A 24 4.51 -0.30 -8.25
CA ILE A 24 4.55 -1.71 -7.89
C ILE A 24 4.54 -1.80 -6.36
N THR A 25 3.71 -2.66 -5.81
CA THR A 25 3.63 -2.91 -4.37
C THR A 25 3.83 -4.39 -4.10
N MET A 26 4.90 -4.73 -3.39
CA MET A 26 5.14 -6.09 -2.94
C MET A 26 4.42 -6.33 -1.62
N GLY A 27 3.45 -7.24 -1.62
CA GLY A 27 2.82 -7.76 -0.41
C GLY A 27 3.68 -8.84 0.20
N ILE A 28 3.95 -8.79 1.51
CA ILE A 28 4.77 -9.77 2.23
C ILE A 28 4.01 -10.21 3.47
N SER A 29 3.82 -11.53 3.60
CA SER A 29 3.26 -12.13 4.81
C SER A 29 4.29 -12.12 5.94
N LEU A 30 3.90 -11.60 7.10
CA LEU A 30 4.71 -11.61 8.32
C LEU A 30 4.15 -12.58 9.38
N LEU A 31 3.27 -13.50 9.00
CA LEU A 31 2.65 -14.43 9.95
C LEU A 31 3.67 -15.38 10.59
N ASP A 32 4.72 -15.74 9.88
CA ASP A 32 5.85 -16.55 10.38
C ASP A 32 6.81 -15.77 11.29
N CYS A 33 6.66 -14.44 11.34
CA CYS A 33 7.45 -13.58 12.23
C CYS A 33 6.84 -13.44 13.63
N ILE A 34 5.64 -13.96 13.87
CA ILE A 34 4.98 -13.89 15.17
C ILE A 34 5.84 -14.60 16.23
N ASP A 35 6.11 -13.89 17.33
CA ASP A 35 6.86 -14.41 18.46
C ASP A 35 6.33 -13.79 19.76
N SER A 36 6.58 -14.43 20.89
CA SER A 36 6.27 -13.88 22.22
C SER A 36 7.37 -12.97 22.76
N ASP A 37 8.60 -13.12 22.26
CA ASP A 37 9.72 -12.24 22.54
C ASP A 37 9.75 -11.10 21.52
N LEU A 38 9.77 -9.86 22.03
CA LEU A 38 9.74 -8.68 21.16
C LEU A 38 10.99 -8.58 20.28
N ASN A 39 12.18 -8.84 20.81
CA ASN A 39 13.41 -8.72 20.03
C ASN A 39 13.48 -9.78 18.94
N ALA A 40 13.07 -11.02 19.24
CA ALA A 40 12.98 -12.07 18.23
C ALA A 40 11.96 -11.71 17.13
N CYS A 41 10.82 -11.14 17.49
CA CYS A 41 9.81 -10.67 16.52
C CYS A 41 10.40 -9.55 15.62
N LEU A 42 11.07 -8.55 16.20
CA LEU A 42 11.70 -7.44 15.47
C LEU A 42 12.76 -7.95 14.47
N ASP A 43 13.63 -8.87 14.90
CA ASP A 43 14.66 -9.46 14.04
C ASP A 43 14.07 -10.26 12.89
N LYS A 44 13.01 -11.05 13.14
CA LYS A 44 12.31 -11.80 12.10
C LYS A 44 11.65 -10.88 11.07
N ILE A 45 10.96 -9.84 11.53
CA ILE A 45 10.33 -8.83 10.65
C ILE A 45 11.38 -8.17 9.74
N TYR A 46 12.48 -7.70 10.33
CA TYR A 46 13.57 -7.07 9.58
C TYR A 46 14.13 -7.99 8.50
N LYS A 47 14.52 -9.21 8.88
CA LYS A 47 15.07 -10.20 7.94
C LYS A 47 14.09 -10.56 6.84
N LYS A 48 12.83 -10.86 7.20
CA LYS A 48 11.81 -11.24 6.21
C LYS A 48 11.60 -10.15 5.16
N ILE A 49 11.49 -8.88 5.57
CA ILE A 49 11.32 -7.76 4.64
C ILE A 49 12.54 -7.57 3.76
N THR A 50 13.75 -7.54 4.35
CA THR A 50 14.98 -7.28 3.60
C THR A 50 15.32 -8.42 2.64
N GLU A 51 15.12 -9.67 3.03
CA GLU A 51 15.37 -10.83 2.18
C GLU A 51 14.36 -10.94 1.04
N SER A 52 13.05 -10.72 1.33
CA SER A 52 12.00 -10.82 0.32
C SER A 52 12.07 -9.70 -0.72
N ALA A 53 12.38 -8.47 -0.31
CA ALA A 53 12.33 -7.30 -1.18
C ALA A 53 13.70 -6.82 -1.69
N LYS A 54 14.78 -7.57 -1.46
CA LYS A 54 16.17 -7.18 -1.83
C LYS A 54 16.34 -6.75 -3.28
N ASP A 55 15.64 -7.39 -4.20
CA ASP A 55 15.75 -7.17 -5.64
C ASP A 55 14.60 -6.31 -6.22
N LEU A 56 13.58 -5.96 -5.41
CA LEU A 56 12.36 -5.29 -5.87
C LEU A 56 12.63 -3.97 -6.62
N VAL A 57 13.48 -3.12 -6.06
CA VAL A 57 13.79 -1.80 -6.65
C VAL A 57 14.59 -1.96 -7.93
N LYS A 58 15.63 -2.81 -7.90
CA LYS A 58 16.50 -3.07 -9.06
C LYS A 58 15.70 -3.65 -10.22
N THR A 59 14.92 -4.71 -9.98
CA THR A 59 14.08 -5.34 -11.00
C THR A 59 13.04 -4.36 -11.56
N GLY A 60 12.42 -3.54 -10.70
CA GLY A 60 11.49 -2.51 -11.16
C GLY A 60 12.14 -1.45 -12.05
N GLU A 61 13.40 -1.10 -11.83
CA GLU A 61 14.14 -0.18 -12.67
C GLU A 61 14.58 -0.82 -14.00
N GLU A 62 15.01 -2.07 -13.97
CA GLU A 62 15.35 -2.84 -15.18
C GLU A 62 14.12 -2.98 -16.10
N ILE A 63 12.96 -3.32 -15.55
CA ILE A 63 11.68 -3.40 -16.30
C ILE A 63 11.32 -2.03 -16.89
N ALA A 64 11.44 -0.96 -16.11
CA ALA A 64 11.14 0.39 -16.59
C ALA A 64 12.03 0.80 -17.77
N GLN A 65 13.30 0.39 -17.75
CA GLN A 65 14.25 0.65 -18.85
C GLN A 65 13.99 -0.23 -20.08
N GLU A 66 13.72 -1.52 -19.87
CA GLU A 66 13.50 -2.48 -20.96
C GLU A 66 12.24 -2.18 -21.77
N PHE A 67 11.13 -1.89 -21.07
CA PHE A 67 9.84 -1.65 -21.71
C PHE A 67 9.52 -0.16 -21.96
N GLY A 68 10.37 0.75 -21.48
CA GLY A 68 10.12 2.19 -21.61
C GLY A 68 8.91 2.69 -20.81
N VAL A 69 8.42 1.90 -19.84
CA VAL A 69 7.25 2.23 -19.00
C VAL A 69 7.73 2.76 -17.66
N PRO A 70 7.51 4.05 -17.33
CA PRO A 70 7.96 4.59 -16.06
C PRO A 70 7.21 3.95 -14.89
N ILE A 71 7.96 3.41 -13.91
CA ILE A 71 7.44 2.92 -12.63
C ILE A 71 7.74 3.98 -11.57
N VAL A 72 6.73 4.77 -11.23
CA VAL A 72 6.90 5.97 -10.39
C VAL A 72 7.28 5.61 -8.95
N ASN A 73 6.64 4.60 -8.37
CA ASN A 73 6.90 4.19 -6.98
C ASN A 73 7.08 2.68 -6.84
N LYS A 74 8.03 2.27 -6.01
CA LYS A 74 8.24 0.91 -5.54
C LYS A 74 7.91 0.88 -4.05
N ARG A 75 7.01 -0.01 -3.63
CA ARG A 75 6.41 -0.03 -2.30
C ARG A 75 6.35 -1.44 -1.73
N ILE A 76 6.24 -1.52 -0.40
CA ILE A 76 5.97 -2.78 0.31
C ILE A 76 4.67 -2.62 1.11
N SER A 77 3.88 -3.67 1.19
CA SER A 77 2.78 -3.81 2.13
C SER A 77 2.97 -5.10 2.93
N VAL A 78 2.78 -5.05 4.24
CA VAL A 78 2.95 -6.23 5.10
C VAL A 78 1.65 -6.60 5.79
N THR A 79 1.57 -7.80 6.32
CA THR A 79 0.46 -8.24 7.17
C THR A 79 0.17 -7.21 8.26
N PRO A 80 -1.10 -6.89 8.58
CA PRO A 80 -1.44 -5.94 9.63
C PRO A 80 -0.67 -6.17 10.92
N ILE A 81 0.16 -5.19 11.31
CA ILE A 81 1.09 -5.31 12.44
C ILE A 81 0.37 -5.53 13.78
N ALA A 82 -0.89 -5.09 13.92
CA ALA A 82 -1.67 -5.42 15.12
C ALA A 82 -1.83 -6.93 15.33
N LEU A 83 -1.87 -7.72 14.26
CA LEU A 83 -1.93 -9.19 14.34
C LEU A 83 -0.55 -9.78 14.66
N VAL A 84 0.49 -9.31 13.99
CA VAL A 84 1.86 -9.83 14.12
C VAL A 84 2.45 -9.49 15.49
N GLY A 85 2.32 -8.23 15.92
CA GLY A 85 2.85 -7.75 17.20
C GLY A 85 2.03 -8.13 18.42
N GLY A 86 0.81 -8.68 18.22
CA GLY A 86 -0.13 -8.91 19.32
C GLY A 86 0.36 -9.85 20.43
N ALA A 87 1.26 -10.78 20.13
CA ALA A 87 1.85 -11.69 21.09
C ALA A 87 3.03 -11.05 21.86
N ALA A 88 3.86 -10.27 21.18
CA ALA A 88 5.08 -9.67 21.71
C ALA A 88 4.84 -8.35 22.44
N CYS A 89 4.03 -7.45 21.86
CA CYS A 89 3.86 -6.09 22.34
C CYS A 89 2.89 -6.03 23.51
N LYS A 90 3.31 -5.34 24.57
CA LYS A 90 2.51 -5.14 25.80
C LYS A 90 2.15 -3.67 26.01
N THR A 91 2.78 -2.76 25.27
CA THR A 91 2.59 -1.31 25.38
C THR A 91 2.58 -0.67 23.99
N PRO A 92 2.08 0.58 23.84
CA PRO A 92 2.18 1.33 22.60
C PRO A 92 3.63 1.53 22.12
N GLU A 93 4.56 1.74 23.06
CA GLU A 93 5.99 1.97 22.77
C GLU A 93 6.64 0.74 22.13
N ASP A 94 6.17 -0.48 22.45
CA ASP A 94 6.65 -1.71 21.81
C ASP A 94 6.24 -1.76 20.34
N PHE A 95 5.02 -1.30 20.02
CA PHE A 95 4.57 -1.18 18.62
C PHE A 95 5.37 -0.11 17.86
N ALA A 96 5.72 1.02 18.49
CA ALA A 96 6.56 2.05 17.87
C ALA A 96 7.93 1.48 17.43
N LYS A 97 8.54 0.57 18.22
CA LYS A 97 9.78 -0.14 17.84
C LYS A 97 9.59 -0.99 16.58
N ILE A 98 8.41 -1.62 16.38
CA ILE A 98 8.13 -2.35 15.13
C ILE A 98 8.12 -1.36 13.96
N ALA A 99 7.52 -0.18 14.10
CA ALA A 99 7.53 0.84 13.04
C ALA A 99 8.96 1.28 12.69
N GLU A 100 9.82 1.50 13.68
CA GLU A 100 11.24 1.84 13.46
C GLU A 100 11.98 0.74 12.68
N VAL A 101 11.73 -0.53 13.00
CA VAL A 101 12.32 -1.68 12.30
C VAL A 101 11.81 -1.77 10.87
N MET A 102 10.51 -1.54 10.64
CA MET A 102 9.94 -1.48 9.30
C MET A 102 10.55 -0.34 8.47
N ASP A 103 10.73 0.84 9.06
CA ASP A 103 11.35 1.99 8.41
C ASP A 103 12.80 1.71 8.02
N LYS A 104 13.57 1.13 8.95
CA LYS A 104 14.95 0.70 8.69
C LYS A 104 15.04 -0.30 7.55
N ALA A 105 14.17 -1.31 7.53
CA ALA A 105 14.13 -2.29 6.44
C ALA A 105 13.75 -1.62 5.10
N ALA A 106 12.78 -0.70 5.11
CA ALA A 106 12.38 0.05 3.92
C ALA A 106 13.51 0.94 3.36
N HIS A 107 14.33 1.53 4.24
CA HIS A 107 15.52 2.26 3.85
C HIS A 107 16.58 1.37 3.22
N GLU A 108 16.84 0.18 3.80
CA GLU A 108 17.83 -0.76 3.30
C GLU A 108 17.49 -1.27 1.89
N VAL A 109 16.24 -1.66 1.66
CA VAL A 109 15.79 -2.14 0.33
C VAL A 109 15.50 -1.00 -0.66
N GLY A 110 15.50 0.25 -0.23
CA GLY A 110 15.36 1.43 -1.09
C GLY A 110 13.95 1.73 -1.59
N VAL A 111 12.90 1.15 -0.98
CA VAL A 111 11.51 1.41 -1.37
C VAL A 111 11.02 2.79 -0.91
N ASN A 112 10.06 3.37 -1.63
CA ASN A 112 9.54 4.69 -1.31
C ASN A 112 8.69 4.70 -0.03
N PHE A 113 7.86 3.66 0.17
CA PHE A 113 6.95 3.53 1.31
C PHE A 113 6.78 2.08 1.72
N ILE A 114 6.46 1.87 3.00
CA ILE A 114 6.03 0.60 3.56
C ILE A 114 4.73 0.78 4.33
N GLY A 115 3.69 0.02 3.94
CA GLY A 115 2.40 -0.05 4.61
C GLY A 115 2.25 -1.32 5.43
N GLY A 116 1.16 -1.40 6.18
CA GLY A 116 0.86 -2.54 7.06
C GLY A 116 0.97 -2.22 8.54
N TYR A 117 1.37 -0.99 8.91
CA TYR A 117 1.21 -0.52 10.29
C TYR A 117 -0.27 -0.26 10.56
N THR A 118 -1.04 -1.35 10.62
CA THR A 118 -2.49 -1.37 10.44
C THR A 118 -3.19 -2.13 11.56
N ALA A 119 -4.36 -1.62 11.98
CA ALA A 119 -5.31 -2.29 12.85
C ALA A 119 -6.68 -2.45 12.16
N LEU A 120 -7.25 -3.66 12.22
CA LEU A 120 -8.53 -3.98 11.60
C LEU A 120 -9.61 -4.18 12.67
N VAL A 121 -10.21 -3.07 13.12
CA VAL A 121 -11.10 -3.05 14.28
C VAL A 121 -12.59 -3.11 13.92
N SER A 122 -12.93 -3.36 12.66
CA SER A 122 -14.32 -3.42 12.20
C SER A 122 -15.17 -4.49 12.89
N LYS A 123 -14.57 -5.53 13.47
CA LYS A 123 -15.28 -6.57 14.23
C LYS A 123 -15.37 -6.24 15.72
N LYS A 124 -14.25 -5.92 16.32
CA LYS A 124 -14.04 -5.49 17.70
C LYS A 124 -12.58 -5.16 17.88
N MET A 125 -12.29 -4.09 18.60
CA MET A 125 -10.95 -3.69 18.99
C MET A 125 -10.38 -4.65 20.05
N THR A 126 -9.21 -5.23 19.79
CA THR A 126 -8.43 -5.98 20.76
C THR A 126 -7.49 -5.05 21.52
N LYS A 127 -6.82 -5.52 22.59
CA LYS A 127 -5.79 -4.74 23.27
C LYS A 127 -4.60 -4.43 22.35
N ALA A 128 -4.21 -5.36 21.51
CA ALA A 128 -3.13 -5.16 20.54
C ALA A 128 -3.49 -4.06 19.53
N ASP A 129 -4.72 -4.08 19.00
CA ASP A 129 -5.22 -3.00 18.14
C ASP A 129 -5.18 -1.65 18.84
N GLU A 130 -5.63 -1.58 20.09
CA GLU A 130 -5.62 -0.34 20.88
C GLU A 130 -4.20 0.17 21.09
N TYR A 131 -3.25 -0.69 21.45
CA TYR A 131 -1.85 -0.30 21.63
C TYR A 131 -1.23 0.21 20.32
N LEU A 132 -1.44 -0.51 19.21
CA LEU A 132 -0.98 -0.04 17.89
C LEU A 132 -1.59 1.32 17.56
N ILE A 133 -2.93 1.48 17.70
CA ILE A 133 -3.60 2.76 17.37
C ILE A 133 -3.02 3.90 18.22
N ARG A 134 -2.77 3.68 19.51
CA ARG A 134 -2.20 4.69 20.40
C ARG A 134 -0.76 5.03 20.07
N SER A 135 0.01 4.12 19.48
CA SER A 135 1.39 4.36 19.06
C SER A 135 1.52 5.10 17.74
N ILE A 136 0.44 5.21 16.93
CA ILE A 136 0.48 5.83 15.59
C ILE A 136 1.13 7.23 15.59
N PRO A 137 0.80 8.17 16.50
CA PRO A 137 1.39 9.50 16.46
C PRO A 137 2.93 9.45 16.60
N GLU A 138 3.44 8.69 17.54
CA GLU A 138 4.87 8.51 17.75
C GLU A 138 5.52 7.76 16.60
N ALA A 139 4.94 6.64 16.15
CA ALA A 139 5.44 5.84 15.05
C ALA A 139 5.58 6.67 13.76
N LEU A 140 4.58 7.50 13.42
CA LEU A 140 4.64 8.34 12.21
C LEU A 140 5.51 9.58 12.35
N ALA A 141 5.81 10.01 13.57
CA ALA A 141 6.73 11.12 13.83
C ALA A 141 8.20 10.66 13.74
N CYS A 142 8.53 9.45 14.24
CA CYS A 142 9.89 8.92 14.25
C CYS A 142 10.29 8.17 12.98
N THR A 143 9.36 7.91 12.03
CA THR A 143 9.62 7.19 10.78
C THR A 143 9.38 8.05 9.56
N GLU A 144 10.11 7.77 8.48
CA GLU A 144 10.00 8.49 7.21
C GLU A 144 9.06 7.79 6.23
N ARG A 145 9.21 6.47 6.05
CA ARG A 145 8.57 5.68 4.98
C ARG A 145 7.37 4.86 5.44
N VAL A 146 7.17 4.73 6.74
CA VAL A 146 6.05 3.93 7.29
C VAL A 146 4.72 4.65 7.09
N CYS A 147 3.75 3.91 6.56
CA CYS A 147 2.37 4.34 6.42
C CYS A 147 1.46 3.49 7.31
N SER A 148 0.44 4.12 7.87
CA SER A 148 -0.49 3.50 8.82
C SER A 148 -1.94 3.57 8.35
N SER A 149 -2.73 2.60 8.77
CA SER A 149 -4.18 2.63 8.52
C SER A 149 -4.98 1.94 9.62
N VAL A 150 -6.22 2.37 9.77
CA VAL A 150 -7.17 1.73 10.69
C VAL A 150 -8.51 1.55 9.99
N ASN A 151 -9.00 0.30 9.92
CA ASN A 151 -10.32 -0.01 9.38
C ASN A 151 -11.35 -0.06 10.50
N VAL A 152 -12.18 0.99 10.61
CA VAL A 152 -13.13 1.21 11.72
C VAL A 152 -14.53 0.68 11.48
N GLY A 153 -14.78 0.06 10.33
CA GLY A 153 -16.12 -0.44 10.01
C GLY A 153 -16.19 -1.25 8.74
N SER A 154 -17.31 -1.94 8.57
CA SER A 154 -17.64 -2.65 7.33
C SER A 154 -19.16 -2.71 7.14
N THR A 155 -19.59 -3.00 5.89
CA THR A 155 -21.02 -3.26 5.59
C THR A 155 -21.59 -4.45 6.35
N LYS A 156 -20.73 -5.39 6.80
CA LYS A 156 -21.15 -6.58 7.57
C LYS A 156 -21.30 -6.32 9.07
N THR A 157 -20.46 -5.46 9.64
CA THR A 157 -20.35 -5.26 11.08
C THR A 157 -20.83 -3.89 11.57
N GLY A 158 -21.07 -2.94 10.64
CA GLY A 158 -21.33 -1.54 10.96
C GLY A 158 -20.07 -0.78 11.33
N LEU A 159 -20.23 0.38 11.97
CA LEU A 159 -19.16 1.28 12.37
C LEU A 159 -18.83 1.08 13.86
N ASP A 160 -17.55 1.00 14.20
CA ASP A 160 -17.07 1.08 15.57
C ASP A 160 -16.91 2.55 15.98
N MET A 161 -17.88 3.08 16.71
CA MET A 161 -17.92 4.49 17.10
C MET A 161 -16.85 4.84 18.15
N ASP A 162 -16.41 3.88 18.97
CA ASP A 162 -15.32 4.09 19.92
C ASP A 162 -13.98 4.18 19.20
N ALA A 163 -13.76 3.34 18.19
CA ALA A 163 -12.60 3.42 17.31
C ALA A 163 -12.57 4.76 16.55
N ILE A 164 -13.70 5.20 16.00
CA ILE A 164 -13.80 6.49 15.29
C ILE A 164 -13.44 7.66 16.23
N ARG A 165 -13.99 7.64 17.45
CA ARG A 165 -13.68 8.67 18.46
C ARG A 165 -12.20 8.67 18.84
N LEU A 166 -11.60 7.48 19.00
CA LEU A 166 -10.17 7.34 19.27
C LEU A 166 -9.35 7.88 18.08
N MET A 167 -9.68 7.50 16.85
CA MET A 167 -8.98 7.98 15.65
C MET A 167 -9.02 9.49 15.48
N GLY A 168 -10.12 10.15 15.85
CA GLY A 168 -10.20 11.60 15.84
C GLY A 168 -9.16 12.28 16.76
N LYS A 169 -8.83 11.66 17.91
CA LYS A 169 -7.75 12.10 18.79
C LYS A 169 -6.38 11.80 18.20
N ILE A 170 -6.19 10.58 17.69
CA ILE A 170 -4.93 10.14 17.09
C ILE A 170 -4.52 11.04 15.92
N VAL A 171 -5.45 11.36 14.99
CA VAL A 171 -5.17 12.29 13.88
C VAL A 171 -4.72 13.66 14.39
N LYS A 172 -5.42 14.21 15.41
CA LYS A 172 -5.04 15.49 16.02
C LYS A 172 -3.66 15.44 16.69
N ASP A 173 -3.36 14.35 17.38
CA ASP A 173 -2.07 14.19 18.08
C ASP A 173 -0.93 13.96 17.07
N THR A 174 -1.16 13.19 15.99
CA THR A 174 -0.23 13.04 14.87
C THR A 174 0.08 14.39 14.21
N ALA A 175 -0.96 15.21 13.94
CA ALA A 175 -0.78 16.53 13.36
C ALA A 175 0.09 17.44 14.24
N LYS A 176 -0.11 17.39 15.57
CA LYS A 176 0.68 18.19 16.51
C LYS A 176 2.14 17.71 16.61
N LEU A 177 2.36 16.37 16.70
CA LEU A 177 3.67 15.80 16.83
C LEU A 177 4.56 16.01 15.59
N THR A 178 3.94 16.15 14.41
CA THR A 178 4.63 16.38 13.14
C THR A 178 4.45 17.81 12.59
N ALA A 179 4.11 18.76 13.48
CA ALA A 179 3.84 20.15 13.09
C ALA A 179 5.06 20.86 12.48
N ASP A 180 6.26 20.50 12.91
CA ASP A 180 7.54 20.95 12.37
C ASP A 180 7.82 20.44 10.95
N GLN A 181 7.12 19.41 10.51
CA GLN A 181 7.15 18.80 9.18
C GLN A 181 5.83 19.04 8.42
N ASP A 182 5.20 20.18 8.58
CA ASP A 182 3.92 20.54 7.96
C ASP A 182 2.79 19.51 8.23
N SER A 183 2.84 18.84 9.38
CA SER A 183 1.91 17.76 9.76
C SER A 183 1.90 16.57 8.79
N LEU A 184 3.04 16.26 8.16
CA LEU A 184 3.18 15.22 7.13
C LEU A 184 2.79 13.83 7.65
N GLY A 185 2.88 13.57 8.96
CA GLY A 185 2.41 12.34 9.57
C GLY A 185 0.95 12.02 9.22
N CYS A 186 0.10 13.05 9.10
CA CYS A 186 -1.31 12.84 8.71
C CYS A 186 -1.49 12.39 7.26
N ALA A 187 -0.55 12.71 6.36
CA ALA A 187 -0.57 12.24 4.98
C ALA A 187 -0.20 10.75 4.85
N LYS A 188 0.45 10.19 5.89
CA LYS A 188 0.82 8.77 5.99
C LYS A 188 -0.22 7.93 6.74
N LEU A 189 -1.35 8.52 7.18
CA LEU A 189 -2.40 7.87 7.97
C LEU A 189 -3.72 7.85 7.22
N VAL A 190 -4.35 6.67 7.14
CA VAL A 190 -5.69 6.51 6.55
C VAL A 190 -6.64 5.85 7.55
N VAL A 191 -7.86 6.39 7.66
CA VAL A 191 -8.97 5.75 8.38
C VAL A 191 -9.94 5.21 7.35
N PHE A 192 -10.10 3.89 7.32
CA PHE A 192 -10.99 3.20 6.40
C PHE A 192 -12.33 2.84 7.00
N CYS A 193 -13.32 2.74 6.14
CA CYS A 193 -14.51 1.94 6.33
C CYS A 193 -14.66 1.01 5.12
N ASN A 194 -14.93 -0.26 5.38
CA ASN A 194 -15.12 -1.28 4.36
C ASN A 194 -13.87 -1.52 3.48
N ALA A 195 -12.69 -1.54 4.11
CA ALA A 195 -11.47 -1.93 3.42
C ALA A 195 -11.58 -3.35 2.85
N PRO A 196 -11.00 -3.63 1.65
CA PRO A 196 -10.93 -4.98 1.12
C PRO A 196 -10.02 -5.88 1.99
N ASP A 197 -10.07 -7.19 1.74
CA ASP A 197 -9.29 -8.17 2.52
C ASP A 197 -7.78 -8.03 2.26
N ASP A 198 -7.38 -7.63 1.04
CA ASP A 198 -6.03 -7.18 0.68
C ASP A 198 -6.09 -5.79 0.06
N ASN A 199 -5.21 -4.90 0.49
CA ASN A 199 -5.18 -3.53 0.00
C ASN A 199 -3.77 -3.05 -0.31
N PRO A 200 -3.34 -3.02 -1.59
CA PRO A 200 -2.02 -2.54 -1.98
C PRO A 200 -1.91 -1.01 -2.08
N PHE A 201 -2.98 -0.25 -1.81
CA PHE A 201 -3.01 1.21 -1.99
C PHE A 201 -2.44 1.96 -0.79
N MET A 202 -1.33 2.65 -0.99
CA MET A 202 -0.75 3.56 -0.02
C MET A 202 -1.60 4.87 0.08
N ALA A 203 -1.72 5.55 1.26
CA ALA A 203 -1.03 5.28 2.51
C ALA A 203 -1.61 4.10 3.32
N GLY A 204 -2.78 3.62 3.02
CA GLY A 204 -3.48 2.61 3.78
C GLY A 204 -3.19 1.16 3.40
N ALA A 205 -2.10 0.88 2.69
CA ALA A 205 -1.79 -0.46 2.24
C ALA A 205 -1.54 -1.44 3.39
N PHE A 206 -2.02 -2.66 3.21
CA PHE A 206 -1.69 -3.83 4.02
C PHE A 206 -1.84 -5.10 3.19
N HIS A 207 -1.08 -6.12 3.54
CA HIS A 207 -1.13 -7.43 2.91
C HIS A 207 -2.16 -8.31 3.61
N GLY A 208 -3.09 -8.89 2.84
CA GLY A 208 -4.16 -9.73 3.36
C GLY A 208 -3.62 -11.05 3.94
N VAL A 209 -4.21 -11.49 5.07
CA VAL A 209 -3.78 -12.73 5.73
C VAL A 209 -4.11 -14.01 4.96
N THR A 210 -4.95 -13.92 3.94
CA THR A 210 -5.36 -15.05 3.08
C THR A 210 -4.58 -15.09 1.76
N GLU A 211 -3.75 -14.09 1.52
CA GLU A 211 -2.92 -13.99 0.32
C GLU A 211 -1.66 -14.85 0.41
N GLY A 212 -0.95 -14.99 -0.71
CA GLY A 212 0.33 -15.73 -0.77
C GLY A 212 1.41 -15.11 0.12
N ASP A 213 2.48 -15.85 0.38
CA ASP A 213 3.59 -15.38 1.24
C ASP A 213 4.25 -14.11 0.70
N ALA A 214 4.37 -14.00 -0.62
CA ALA A 214 4.79 -12.79 -1.31
C ALA A 214 4.03 -12.63 -2.63
N ILE A 215 3.50 -11.43 -2.89
CA ILE A 215 2.77 -11.10 -4.13
C ILE A 215 3.21 -9.74 -4.67
N ILE A 216 3.11 -9.55 -5.98
CA ILE A 216 3.35 -8.25 -6.63
C ILE A 216 2.03 -7.69 -7.14
N ASN A 217 1.68 -6.51 -6.65
CA ASN A 217 0.52 -5.74 -7.12
C ASN A 217 0.99 -4.59 -8.01
N VAL A 218 0.44 -4.48 -9.20
CA VAL A 218 0.75 -3.42 -10.17
C VAL A 218 -0.38 -2.42 -10.24
N GLY A 219 -0.11 -1.18 -9.90
CA GLY A 219 -1.06 -0.07 -9.98
C GLY A 219 -0.81 0.80 -11.21
N VAL A 220 -1.75 0.80 -12.16
CA VAL A 220 -1.66 1.58 -13.41
C VAL A 220 -2.56 2.80 -13.34
N SER A 221 -2.07 3.96 -13.85
CA SER A 221 -2.86 5.19 -13.92
C SER A 221 -3.78 5.14 -15.15
N GLY A 222 -5.06 4.87 -14.92
CA GLY A 222 -6.06 4.74 -15.98
C GLY A 222 -6.84 6.01 -16.37
N PRO A 223 -7.11 6.97 -15.44
CA PRO A 223 -8.03 8.08 -15.73
C PRO A 223 -7.60 8.98 -16.90
N GLY A 224 -6.31 9.27 -17.04
CA GLY A 224 -5.76 10.06 -18.15
C GLY A 224 -6.00 9.39 -19.50
N VAL A 225 -5.69 8.10 -19.58
CA VAL A 225 -5.87 7.30 -20.80
C VAL A 225 -7.34 7.22 -21.21
N VAL A 226 -8.24 6.99 -20.24
CA VAL A 226 -9.70 6.96 -20.49
C VAL A 226 -10.20 8.32 -20.96
N LYS A 227 -9.74 9.42 -20.37
CA LYS A 227 -10.09 10.78 -20.78
C LYS A 227 -9.71 11.02 -22.24
N THR A 228 -8.47 10.77 -22.59
CA THR A 228 -7.96 10.95 -23.98
C THR A 228 -8.72 10.08 -24.97
N ALA A 229 -9.00 8.82 -24.61
CA ALA A 229 -9.81 7.93 -25.46
C ALA A 229 -11.22 8.47 -25.69
N LEU A 230 -11.88 9.01 -24.64
CA LEU A 230 -13.22 9.59 -24.76
C LEU A 230 -13.24 10.91 -25.53
N GLU A 231 -12.19 11.71 -25.44
CA GLU A 231 -12.06 12.94 -26.22
C GLU A 231 -11.93 12.66 -27.74
N SER A 232 -11.35 11.51 -28.12
CA SER A 232 -11.22 11.08 -29.51
C SER A 232 -12.54 10.59 -30.15
N VAL A 233 -13.56 10.28 -29.33
CA VAL A 233 -14.86 9.80 -29.79
C VAL A 233 -15.71 10.96 -30.31
N LYS A 234 -15.97 10.99 -31.63
CA LYS A 234 -16.75 12.07 -32.29
C LYS A 234 -18.22 12.08 -31.89
N GLU A 235 -18.82 10.90 -31.76
CA GLU A 235 -20.23 10.74 -31.36
C GLU A 235 -20.30 10.25 -29.92
N LYS A 236 -20.84 11.07 -29.02
CA LYS A 236 -20.95 10.77 -27.58
C LYS A 236 -22.29 10.08 -27.23
N ASP A 237 -22.64 9.06 -28.01
CA ASP A 237 -23.73 8.15 -27.64
C ASP A 237 -23.30 7.28 -26.45
N PHE A 238 -24.24 6.98 -25.53
CA PHE A 238 -23.98 6.23 -24.32
C PHE A 238 -23.35 4.85 -24.59
N GLY A 239 -23.81 4.15 -25.60
CA GLY A 239 -23.28 2.85 -26.03
C GLY A 239 -21.82 2.94 -26.43
N LYS A 240 -21.47 3.95 -27.26
CA LYS A 240 -20.09 4.18 -27.73
C LYS A 240 -19.16 4.60 -26.58
N VAL A 241 -19.66 5.41 -25.66
CA VAL A 241 -18.90 5.78 -24.44
C VAL A 241 -18.58 4.54 -23.61
N CYS A 242 -19.56 3.69 -23.33
CA CYS A 242 -19.35 2.44 -22.58
C CYS A 242 -18.37 1.50 -23.29
N GLU A 243 -18.50 1.35 -24.60
CA GLU A 243 -17.60 0.49 -25.39
C GLU A 243 -16.16 1.02 -25.39
N THR A 244 -15.98 2.34 -25.51
CA THR A 244 -14.67 2.99 -25.46
C THR A 244 -14.02 2.78 -24.10
N ILE A 245 -14.75 3.01 -23.00
CA ILE A 245 -14.24 2.78 -21.64
C ILE A 245 -13.82 1.31 -21.47
N LYS A 246 -14.67 0.36 -21.89
CA LYS A 246 -14.37 -1.07 -21.80
C LYS A 246 -13.11 -1.45 -22.57
N LYS A 247 -12.97 -1.00 -23.81
CA LYS A 247 -11.78 -1.26 -24.64
C LYS A 247 -10.53 -0.66 -24.02
N THR A 248 -10.62 0.58 -23.53
CA THR A 248 -9.48 1.27 -22.89
C THR A 248 -9.06 0.59 -21.59
N ALA A 249 -10.01 0.19 -20.74
CA ALA A 249 -9.72 -0.55 -19.52
C ALA A 249 -9.00 -1.88 -19.82
N PHE A 250 -9.42 -2.58 -20.89
CA PHE A 250 -8.77 -3.83 -21.29
C PHE A 250 -7.32 -3.61 -21.76
N LYS A 251 -7.05 -2.51 -22.48
CA LYS A 251 -5.69 -2.14 -22.88
C LYS A 251 -4.79 -1.82 -21.68
N ILE A 252 -5.30 -1.03 -20.73
CA ILE A 252 -4.58 -0.67 -19.50
C ILE A 252 -4.19 -1.93 -18.73
N THR A 253 -5.10 -2.89 -18.56
CA THR A 253 -4.82 -4.17 -17.88
C THR A 253 -3.72 -4.97 -18.56
N ARG A 254 -3.69 -4.97 -19.89
CA ARG A 254 -2.63 -5.67 -20.64
C ARG A 254 -1.25 -5.06 -20.40
N VAL A 255 -1.14 -3.73 -20.31
CA VAL A 255 0.14 -3.07 -19.97
C VAL A 255 0.58 -3.44 -18.55
N GLY A 256 -0.35 -3.47 -17.60
CA GLY A 256 -0.08 -3.93 -16.25
C GLY A 256 0.46 -5.36 -16.16
N GLN A 257 0.11 -6.23 -17.10
CA GLN A 257 0.59 -7.61 -17.18
C GLN A 257 2.01 -7.75 -17.72
N LEU A 258 2.62 -6.72 -18.29
CA LEU A 258 4.02 -6.74 -18.73
C LEU A 258 5.00 -6.64 -17.57
N VAL A 259 4.57 -6.09 -16.43
CA VAL A 259 5.44 -5.83 -15.27
C VAL A 259 5.76 -7.08 -14.44
N PRO A 260 4.85 -8.08 -14.28
CA PRO A 260 5.13 -9.27 -13.48
C PRO A 260 5.92 -10.37 -14.21
N VAL A 261 6.25 -10.20 -15.48
CA VAL A 261 7.00 -11.16 -16.32
C VAL A 261 8.50 -10.90 -16.13
#